data_43a11c61a4d4bf2cd7bfdca6ca3195f3
#
_entry.id   43a11c61a4d4bf2cd7bfdca6ca3195f3
#
_cell.length_a   1.000
_cell.length_b   1.000
_cell.length_c   1.000
_cell.angle_alpha   90.00
_cell.angle_beta   90.00
_cell.angle_gamma   90.00
#
_symmetry.space_group_name_H-M   'P 1'
#
loop_
_entity.id
_entity.type
_entity.pdbx_description
1 polymer ?
#
loop_
_entity_poly.entity_id
_entity_poly.type
_entity_poly.pdbx_seq_one_letter_code
_entity_poly.pdbx_strand_id
1 'polypeptide(L)'
;MNRNNILTNAQITLEFEQLKTSVKGKDFVLYPEQCTFLWKISWLSLLSSIYAILNGHYDMAVVPGGVFITSINYWRDPVYSSWRRKVDINYIAVALTYQSIRAYTAEYAQIYYLTMIFAITFYPISYHYYYRQLYWKSTYCHSMVHVIANIANIILYSGFIKK
;
A
#
# COMPACT_ATOMS: atom_id res chain seq x y z
N MET A 1 41.79 5.27 2.08
CA MET A 1 41.16 4.59 3.23
C MET A 1 39.84 5.29 3.51
N ASN A 2 38.78 4.78 2.90
CA ASN A 2 37.46 5.43 2.88
C ASN A 2 36.66 4.90 4.09
N ARG A 3 36.54 5.69 5.15
CA ARG A 3 35.59 5.40 6.24
C ARG A 3 34.20 5.73 5.74
N ASN A 4 33.47 4.71 5.33
CA ASN A 4 32.03 4.84 5.12
C ASN A 4 31.41 5.28 6.45
N ASN A 5 30.97 6.54 6.50
CA ASN A 5 30.18 7.07 7.61
C ASN A 5 28.84 6.31 7.63
N ILE A 6 28.79 5.22 8.36
CA ILE A 6 27.51 4.60 8.74
C ILE A 6 26.90 5.57 9.76
N LEU A 7 26.00 6.41 9.29
CA LEU A 7 25.23 7.29 10.16
C LEU A 7 24.51 6.42 11.19
N THR A 8 24.63 6.78 12.46
CA THR A 8 23.87 6.10 13.53
C THR A 8 22.38 6.38 13.35
N ASN A 9 21.51 5.48 13.82
CA ASN A 9 20.04 5.69 13.76
C ASN A 9 19.62 7.05 14.35
N ALA A 10 20.34 7.55 15.35
CA ALA A 10 20.11 8.88 15.94
C ALA A 10 20.43 10.03 14.96
N GLN A 11 21.53 9.93 14.20
CA GLN A 11 21.89 10.93 13.19
C GLN A 11 20.90 10.95 12.03
N ILE A 12 20.47 9.76 11.57
CA ILE A 12 19.43 9.63 10.54
C ILE A 12 18.11 10.26 11.02
N THR A 13 17.74 10.04 12.27
CA THR A 13 16.52 10.62 12.85
C THR A 13 16.61 12.15 12.94
N LEU A 14 17.78 12.70 13.35
CA LEU A 14 18.02 14.13 13.42
C LEU A 14 17.99 14.80 12.04
N GLU A 15 18.61 14.20 11.03
CA GLU A 15 18.57 14.69 9.66
C GLU A 15 17.13 14.69 9.10
N PHE A 16 16.33 13.69 9.46
CA PHE A 16 14.94 13.63 9.04
C PHE A 16 14.06 14.69 9.71
N GLU A 17 14.23 14.92 11.01
CA GLU A 17 13.53 16.00 11.70
C GLU A 17 13.94 17.38 11.15
N GLN A 18 15.20 17.56 10.78
CA GLN A 18 15.67 18.76 10.11
C GLN A 18 15.12 18.91 8.69
N LEU A 19 15.02 17.81 7.93
CA LEU A 19 14.37 17.80 6.61
C LEU A 19 12.88 18.09 6.70
N LYS A 20 12.18 17.56 7.69
CA LYS A 20 10.77 17.90 7.97
C LYS A 20 10.56 19.39 8.19
N THR A 21 11.45 20.02 8.94
CA THR A 21 11.38 21.45 9.24
C THR A 21 11.87 22.33 8.08
N SER A 22 12.82 21.85 7.28
CA SER A 22 13.45 22.60 6.17
C SER A 22 12.56 22.69 4.92
N VAL A 23 11.70 21.70 4.64
CA VAL A 23 10.82 21.68 3.46
C VAL A 23 9.46 22.30 3.78
N LYS A 24 9.43 23.64 3.94
CA LYS A 24 8.19 24.46 3.96
C LYS A 24 7.03 23.91 4.82
N GLY A 25 7.28 23.45 6.05
CA GLY A 25 6.23 23.03 6.96
C GLY A 25 5.39 21.83 6.50
N LYS A 26 5.88 21.02 5.58
CA LYS A 26 5.22 19.79 5.14
C LYS A 26 5.58 18.62 6.07
N ASP A 27 4.55 18.05 6.67
CA ASP A 27 4.67 16.86 7.54
C ASP A 27 4.72 15.59 6.67
N PHE A 28 5.92 15.20 6.22
CA PHE A 28 6.12 13.95 5.46
C PHE A 28 5.90 12.74 6.36
N VAL A 29 5.22 11.72 5.82
CA VAL A 29 4.91 10.49 6.57
C VAL A 29 6.14 9.61 6.76
N LEU A 30 6.99 9.50 5.74
CA LEU A 30 8.17 8.62 5.69
C LEU A 30 9.31 9.31 4.96
N TYR A 31 10.53 8.76 5.04
CA TYR A 31 11.68 9.21 4.27
C TYR A 31 11.45 9.07 2.75
N PRO A 32 12.07 9.92 1.91
CA PRO A 32 11.89 9.87 0.46
C PRO A 32 12.15 8.51 -0.17
N GLU A 33 13.16 7.77 0.33
CA GLU A 33 13.51 6.44 -0.17
C GLU A 33 12.40 5.42 0.10
N GLN A 34 11.80 5.47 1.29
CA GLN A 34 10.70 4.61 1.69
C GLN A 34 9.43 4.93 0.90
N CYS A 35 9.17 6.21 0.67
CA CYS A 35 8.06 6.66 -0.15
C CYS A 35 8.22 6.18 -1.60
N THR A 36 9.43 6.28 -2.15
CA THR A 36 9.76 5.78 -3.49
C THR A 36 9.60 4.26 -3.56
N PHE A 37 9.97 3.53 -2.50
CA PHE A 37 9.76 2.09 -2.43
C PHE A 37 8.27 1.73 -2.46
N LEU A 38 7.43 2.38 -1.65
CA LEU A 38 5.99 2.15 -1.62
C LEU A 38 5.32 2.59 -2.93
N TRP A 39 5.78 3.68 -3.54
CA TRP A 39 5.34 4.11 -4.87
C TRP A 39 5.58 3.00 -5.91
N LYS A 40 6.76 2.36 -5.91
CA LYS A 40 7.06 1.23 -6.82
C LYS A 40 6.18 0.01 -6.52
N ILE A 41 5.96 -0.33 -5.26
CA ILE A 41 5.10 -1.46 -4.86
C ILE A 41 3.64 -1.25 -5.28
N SER A 42 3.17 -0.01 -5.32
CA SER A 42 1.79 0.31 -5.77
C SER A 42 1.51 -0.13 -7.22
N TRP A 43 2.53 -0.32 -8.05
CA TRP A 43 2.39 -0.84 -9.42
C TRP A 43 1.85 -2.27 -9.48
N LEU A 44 1.97 -3.05 -8.41
CA LEU A 44 1.36 -4.39 -8.33
C LEU A 44 -0.16 -4.32 -8.48
N SER A 45 -0.79 -3.24 -8.00
CA SER A 45 -2.23 -3.06 -8.14
C SER A 45 -2.65 -2.84 -9.59
N LEU A 46 -1.81 -2.18 -10.41
CA LEU A 46 -2.05 -2.10 -11.85
C LEU A 46 -1.99 -3.48 -12.51
N LEU A 47 -1.02 -4.32 -12.13
CA LEU A 47 -0.91 -5.68 -12.67
C LEU A 47 -2.17 -6.51 -12.32
N SER A 48 -2.66 -6.40 -11.08
CA SER A 48 -3.90 -7.07 -10.67
C SER A 48 -5.11 -6.56 -11.45
N SER A 49 -5.17 -5.25 -11.76
CA SER A 49 -6.24 -4.68 -12.58
C SER A 49 -6.22 -5.22 -14.00
N ILE A 50 -5.04 -5.25 -14.62
CA ILE A 50 -4.85 -5.83 -15.96
C ILE A 50 -5.25 -7.31 -15.95
N TYR A 51 -4.85 -8.07 -14.93
CA TYR A 51 -5.20 -9.48 -14.81
C TYR A 51 -6.71 -9.70 -14.70
N ALA A 52 -7.42 -8.86 -13.95
CA ALA A 52 -8.88 -8.88 -13.87
C ALA A 52 -9.53 -8.65 -15.24
N ILE A 53 -9.03 -7.67 -16.02
CA ILE A 53 -9.51 -7.37 -17.38
C ILE A 53 -9.32 -8.58 -18.29
N LEU A 54 -8.13 -9.19 -18.28
CA LEU A 54 -7.80 -10.34 -19.11
C LEU A 54 -8.68 -11.56 -18.82
N ASN A 55 -9.18 -11.69 -17.58
CA ASN A 55 -10.12 -12.75 -17.16
C ASN A 55 -11.59 -12.33 -17.27
N GLY A 56 -11.91 -11.18 -17.90
CA GLY A 56 -13.30 -10.74 -18.15
C GLY A 56 -14.01 -10.14 -16.93
N HIS A 57 -13.29 -9.86 -15.84
CA HIS A 57 -13.83 -9.26 -14.60
C HIS A 57 -13.68 -7.73 -14.61
N TYR A 58 -14.28 -7.06 -15.59
CA TYR A 58 -14.13 -5.62 -15.83
C TYR A 58 -14.58 -4.75 -14.64
N ASP A 59 -15.67 -5.11 -13.99
CA ASP A 59 -16.20 -4.42 -12.81
C ASP A 59 -15.24 -4.54 -11.60
N MET A 60 -14.56 -5.68 -11.45
CA MET A 60 -13.58 -5.91 -10.40
C MET A 60 -12.24 -5.24 -10.70
N ALA A 61 -11.89 -5.05 -11.97
CA ALA A 61 -10.64 -4.41 -12.38
C ALA A 61 -10.54 -2.95 -11.90
N VAL A 62 -11.69 -2.27 -11.74
CA VAL A 62 -11.75 -0.90 -11.22
C VAL A 62 -11.19 -0.81 -9.79
N VAL A 63 -11.32 -1.86 -8.99
CA VAL A 63 -10.87 -1.90 -7.60
C VAL A 63 -9.35 -1.72 -7.50
N PRO A 64 -8.51 -2.66 -7.99
CA PRO A 64 -7.06 -2.49 -7.93
C PRO A 64 -6.57 -1.35 -8.83
N GLY A 65 -7.25 -1.05 -9.95
CA GLY A 65 -6.91 0.08 -10.80
C GLY A 65 -7.01 1.43 -10.10
N GLY A 66 -8.08 1.63 -9.34
CA GLY A 66 -8.24 2.84 -8.54
C GLY A 66 -7.28 2.90 -7.35
N VAL A 67 -7.01 1.76 -6.67
CA VAL A 67 -5.94 1.69 -5.65
C VAL A 67 -4.60 2.11 -6.24
N PHE A 68 -4.26 1.62 -7.45
CA PHE A 68 -3.05 2.06 -8.14
C PHE A 68 -3.01 3.57 -8.32
N ILE A 69 -4.07 4.17 -8.89
CA ILE A 69 -4.11 5.62 -9.17
C ILE A 69 -4.01 6.44 -7.88
N THR A 70 -4.75 6.08 -6.84
CA THR A 70 -4.75 6.83 -5.59
C THR A 70 -3.44 6.70 -4.84
N SER A 71 -2.88 5.48 -4.78
CA SER A 71 -1.62 5.21 -4.07
C SER A 71 -0.41 5.85 -4.76
N ILE A 72 -0.28 5.77 -6.10
CA ILE A 72 0.83 6.45 -6.78
C ILE A 72 0.74 7.98 -6.65
N ASN A 73 -0.49 8.53 -6.66
CA ASN A 73 -0.69 9.95 -6.44
C ASN A 73 -0.34 10.37 -5.01
N TYR A 74 -0.63 9.53 -4.01
CA TYR A 74 -0.28 9.79 -2.62
C TYR A 74 1.22 9.64 -2.38
N TRP A 75 1.83 8.52 -2.74
CA TRP A 75 3.25 8.24 -2.45
C TRP A 75 4.22 9.12 -3.24
N ARG A 76 3.76 9.83 -4.27
CA ARG A 76 4.55 10.84 -4.98
C ARG A 76 4.85 12.09 -4.13
N ASP A 77 3.93 12.48 -3.21
CA ASP A 77 4.07 13.62 -2.31
C ASP A 77 3.34 13.28 -0.97
N PRO A 78 3.93 12.38 -0.15
CA PRO A 78 3.25 11.73 0.96
C PRO A 78 3.22 12.61 2.21
N VAL A 79 2.40 13.66 2.19
CA VAL A 79 2.15 14.56 3.30
C VAL A 79 1.00 14.03 4.16
N TYR A 80 1.19 14.01 5.49
CA TYR A 80 0.23 13.44 6.44
C TYR A 80 -1.15 14.11 6.37
N SER A 81 -1.19 15.44 6.29
CA SER A 81 -2.42 16.24 6.23
C SER A 81 -3.02 16.37 4.82
N SER A 82 -2.40 15.74 3.79
CA SER A 82 -2.78 15.95 2.40
C SER A 82 -4.16 15.36 2.06
N TRP A 83 -4.89 16.03 1.16
CA TRP A 83 -6.11 15.49 0.58
C TRP A 83 -5.88 14.17 -0.17
N ARG A 84 -4.69 14.00 -0.77
CA ARG A 84 -4.30 12.78 -1.50
C ARG A 84 -4.33 11.56 -0.59
N ARG A 85 -3.82 11.69 0.65
CA ARG A 85 -3.88 10.63 1.66
C ARG A 85 -5.32 10.28 2.01
N LYS A 86 -6.18 11.29 2.20
CA LYS A 86 -7.60 11.08 2.51
C LYS A 86 -8.32 10.35 1.38
N VAL A 87 -8.04 10.73 0.13
CA VAL A 87 -8.61 10.07 -1.06
C VAL A 87 -8.15 8.62 -1.13
N ASP A 88 -6.85 8.34 -0.96
CA ASP A 88 -6.30 6.98 -1.01
C ASP A 88 -6.94 6.08 0.06
N ILE A 89 -6.98 6.51 1.32
CA ILE A 89 -7.58 5.73 2.43
C ILE A 89 -9.08 5.50 2.19
N ASN A 90 -9.83 6.51 1.80
CA ASN A 90 -11.27 6.39 1.58
C ASN A 90 -11.57 5.49 0.37
N TYR A 91 -10.78 5.62 -0.70
CA TYR A 91 -10.91 4.75 -1.86
C TYR A 91 -10.68 3.29 -1.47
N ILE A 92 -9.61 2.99 -0.75
CA ILE A 92 -9.30 1.63 -0.28
C ILE A 92 -10.46 1.06 0.55
N ALA A 93 -11.05 1.84 1.47
CA ALA A 93 -12.18 1.38 2.28
C ALA A 93 -13.40 1.01 1.43
N VAL A 94 -13.78 1.87 0.48
CA VAL A 94 -14.90 1.62 -0.45
C VAL A 94 -14.58 0.42 -1.36
N ALA A 95 -13.37 0.39 -1.91
CA ALA A 95 -12.92 -0.66 -2.83
C ALA A 95 -12.91 -2.04 -2.16
N LEU A 96 -12.38 -2.16 -0.94
CA LEU A 96 -12.40 -3.40 -0.17
C LEU A 96 -13.82 -3.86 0.14
N THR A 97 -14.71 -2.94 0.51
CA THR A 97 -16.12 -3.26 0.78
C THR A 97 -16.79 -3.81 -0.48
N TYR A 98 -16.67 -3.10 -1.60
CA TYR A 98 -17.23 -3.54 -2.87
C TYR A 98 -16.68 -4.90 -3.29
N GLN A 99 -15.38 -5.07 -3.26
CA GLN A 99 -14.72 -6.30 -3.67
C GLN A 99 -15.09 -7.47 -2.76
N SER A 100 -15.22 -7.24 -1.44
CA SER A 100 -15.66 -8.29 -0.51
C SER A 100 -17.09 -8.75 -0.82
N ILE A 101 -18.01 -7.84 -1.10
CA ILE A 101 -19.38 -8.20 -1.48
C ILE A 101 -19.37 -9.03 -2.77
N ARG A 102 -18.62 -8.62 -3.77
CA ARG A 102 -18.54 -9.32 -5.07
C ARG A 102 -17.85 -10.68 -4.96
N ALA A 103 -16.83 -10.79 -4.09
CA ALA A 103 -16.09 -12.02 -3.86
C ALA A 103 -16.95 -13.12 -3.20
N TYR A 104 -18.06 -12.78 -2.53
CA TYR A 104 -18.87 -13.74 -1.79
C TYR A 104 -19.38 -14.90 -2.66
N THR A 105 -19.69 -14.64 -3.94
CA THR A 105 -20.17 -15.64 -4.90
C THR A 105 -19.07 -16.18 -5.81
N ALA A 106 -17.80 -15.87 -5.52
CA ALA A 106 -16.67 -16.34 -6.34
C ALA A 106 -16.25 -17.75 -5.96
N GLU A 107 -15.71 -18.47 -6.95
CA GLU A 107 -15.19 -19.83 -6.79
C GLU A 107 -14.13 -19.92 -5.69
N TYR A 108 -13.19 -18.96 -5.65
CA TYR A 108 -12.10 -18.94 -4.66
C TYR A 108 -12.34 -17.97 -3.49
N ALA A 109 -13.62 -17.70 -3.15
CA ALA A 109 -13.99 -16.76 -2.11
C ALA A 109 -13.27 -17.01 -0.78
N GLN A 110 -13.24 -18.26 -0.31
CA GLN A 110 -12.62 -18.61 0.98
C GLN A 110 -11.12 -18.29 1.01
N ILE A 111 -10.39 -18.69 -0.05
CA ILE A 111 -8.94 -18.44 -0.14
C ILE A 111 -8.68 -16.95 -0.25
N TYR A 112 -9.49 -16.23 -1.04
CA TYR A 112 -9.42 -14.78 -1.12
C TYR A 112 -9.56 -14.12 0.24
N TYR A 113 -10.61 -14.44 1.01
CA TYR A 113 -10.85 -13.84 2.33
C TYR A 113 -9.73 -14.14 3.32
N LEU A 114 -9.27 -15.40 3.38
CA LEU A 114 -8.16 -15.77 4.27
C LEU A 114 -6.88 -14.99 3.92
N THR A 115 -6.55 -14.91 2.64
CA THR A 115 -5.37 -14.18 2.16
C THR A 115 -5.50 -12.67 2.41
N MET A 116 -6.70 -12.11 2.21
CA MET A 116 -6.96 -10.69 2.45
C MET A 116 -6.91 -10.34 3.94
N ILE A 117 -7.49 -11.18 4.82
CA ILE A 117 -7.39 -11.00 6.27
C ILE A 117 -5.92 -11.04 6.70
N PHE A 118 -5.15 -12.00 6.17
CA PHE A 118 -3.71 -12.07 6.45
C PHE A 118 -2.98 -10.81 5.98
N ALA A 119 -3.28 -10.29 4.79
CA ALA A 119 -2.72 -9.02 4.31
C ALA A 119 -3.01 -7.86 5.27
N ILE A 120 -4.26 -7.73 5.73
CA ILE A 120 -4.70 -6.63 6.59
C ILE A 120 -4.00 -6.67 7.96
N THR A 121 -3.58 -7.84 8.48
CA THR A 121 -2.84 -7.92 9.76
C THR A 121 -1.51 -7.16 9.74
N PHE A 122 -0.88 -7.00 8.57
CA PHE A 122 0.35 -6.23 8.44
C PHE A 122 0.15 -4.72 8.61
N TYR A 123 -1.07 -4.21 8.44
CA TYR A 123 -1.35 -2.79 8.59
C TYR A 123 -1.12 -2.28 10.03
N PRO A 124 -1.76 -2.84 11.07
CA PRO A 124 -1.49 -2.45 12.45
C PRO A 124 -0.04 -2.74 12.87
N ILE A 125 0.60 -3.79 12.36
CA ILE A 125 2.01 -4.09 12.62
C ILE A 125 2.90 -2.97 12.04
N SER A 126 2.58 -2.48 10.84
CA SER A 126 3.25 -1.33 10.23
C SER A 126 3.16 -0.09 11.13
N TYR A 127 1.96 0.23 11.64
CA TYR A 127 1.77 1.34 12.57
C TYR A 127 2.56 1.17 13.86
N HIS A 128 2.58 -0.03 14.43
CA HIS A 128 3.37 -0.32 15.62
C HIS A 128 4.86 0.00 15.42
N TYR A 129 5.44 -0.43 14.29
CA TYR A 129 6.83 -0.09 13.96
C TYR A 129 7.03 1.39 13.67
N TYR A 130 6.04 2.05 13.04
CA TYR A 130 6.07 3.49 12.79
C TYR A 130 6.19 4.29 14.10
N TYR A 131 5.36 4.02 15.08
CA TYR A 131 5.41 4.69 16.39
C TYR A 131 6.69 4.41 17.17
N ARG A 132 7.35 3.29 16.89
CA ARG A 132 8.67 2.97 17.44
C ARG A 132 9.84 3.58 16.65
N GLN A 133 9.55 4.43 15.65
CA GLN A 133 10.55 5.05 14.76
C GLN A 133 11.39 4.03 13.96
N LEU A 134 10.90 2.79 13.84
CA LEU A 134 11.53 1.75 13.03
C LEU A 134 10.96 1.81 11.60
N TYR A 135 11.21 2.92 10.93
CA TYR A 135 10.55 3.29 9.67
C TYR A 135 10.70 2.27 8.55
N TRP A 136 11.87 1.67 8.36
CA TRP A 136 12.05 0.62 7.36
C TRP A 136 11.23 -0.64 7.67
N LYS A 137 11.14 -1.06 8.95
CA LYS A 137 10.26 -2.19 9.33
C LYS A 137 8.80 -1.86 9.07
N SER A 138 8.39 -0.63 9.39
CA SER A 138 7.06 -0.12 9.06
C SER A 138 6.79 -0.19 7.55
N THR A 139 7.73 0.30 6.75
CA THR A 139 7.63 0.30 5.28
C THR A 139 7.50 -1.10 4.70
N TYR A 140 8.31 -2.05 5.18
CA TYR A 140 8.22 -3.45 4.74
C TYR A 140 6.89 -4.09 5.14
N CYS A 141 6.41 -3.88 6.37
CA CYS A 141 5.08 -4.37 6.77
C CYS A 141 3.97 -3.75 5.91
N HIS A 142 4.03 -2.45 5.63
CA HIS A 142 3.07 -1.79 4.76
C HIS A 142 3.12 -2.34 3.32
N SER A 143 4.32 -2.59 2.79
CA SER A 143 4.47 -3.19 1.47
C SER A 143 3.90 -4.62 1.39
N MET A 144 3.97 -5.39 2.48
CA MET A 144 3.37 -6.73 2.54
C MET A 144 1.84 -6.67 2.42
N VAL A 145 1.19 -5.60 2.91
CA VAL A 145 -0.25 -5.39 2.66
C VAL A 145 -0.51 -5.36 1.15
N HIS A 146 0.24 -4.54 0.41
CA HIS A 146 0.09 -4.45 -1.05
C HIS A 146 0.39 -5.78 -1.76
N VAL A 147 1.49 -6.43 -1.42
CA VAL A 147 1.91 -7.68 -2.07
C VAL A 147 0.85 -8.77 -1.85
N ILE A 148 0.47 -9.03 -0.60
CA ILE A 148 -0.44 -10.13 -0.26
C ILE A 148 -1.87 -9.82 -0.76
N ALA A 149 -2.34 -8.57 -0.67
CA ALA A 149 -3.63 -8.18 -1.22
C ALA A 149 -3.70 -8.35 -2.74
N ASN A 150 -2.61 -8.07 -3.47
CA ASN A 150 -2.57 -8.31 -4.91
C ASN A 150 -2.51 -9.81 -5.25
N ILE A 151 -1.86 -10.65 -4.43
CA ILE A 151 -1.95 -12.11 -4.55
C ILE A 151 -3.40 -12.57 -4.34
N ALA A 152 -4.09 -12.06 -3.31
CA ALA A 152 -5.50 -12.37 -3.07
C ALA A 152 -6.38 -11.96 -4.28
N ASN A 153 -6.12 -10.81 -4.87
CA ASN A 153 -6.80 -10.35 -6.08
C ASN A 153 -6.59 -11.30 -7.26
N ILE A 154 -5.36 -11.72 -7.50
CA ILE A 154 -5.05 -12.67 -8.58
C ILE A 154 -5.77 -14.00 -8.36
N ILE A 155 -5.78 -14.52 -7.14
CA ILE A 155 -6.52 -15.75 -6.79
C ILE A 155 -8.01 -15.55 -7.08
N LEU A 156 -8.60 -14.44 -6.65
CA LEU A 156 -10.01 -14.14 -6.86
C LEU A 156 -10.37 -14.09 -8.35
N TYR A 157 -9.53 -13.41 -9.14
CA TYR A 157 -9.79 -13.20 -10.58
C TYR A 157 -9.41 -14.40 -11.46
N SER A 158 -8.70 -15.41 -10.92
CA SER A 158 -8.43 -16.65 -11.64
C SER A 158 -9.62 -17.61 -11.66
N GLY A 159 -10.61 -17.40 -10.81
CA GLY A 159 -11.81 -18.22 -10.71
C GLY A 159 -13.06 -17.57 -11.32
N PHE A 160 -14.13 -18.33 -11.36
CA PHE A 160 -15.43 -17.82 -11.78
C PHE A 160 -16.01 -16.91 -10.70
N ILE A 161 -16.52 -15.72 -11.11
CA ILE A 161 -17.25 -14.79 -10.26
C ILE A 161 -18.64 -14.60 -10.84
N LYS A 162 -19.68 -14.99 -10.09
CA LYS A 162 -21.07 -14.84 -10.54
C LYS A 162 -21.39 -13.34 -10.68
N LYS A 163 -21.95 -13.00 -11.85
CA LYS A 163 -22.43 -11.63 -12.14
C LYS A 163 -23.70 -11.30 -11.40
#